data_91e389f99f90e6cdef1a1fc1dfeb35c1
#
_entry.id   91e389f99f90e6cdef1a1fc1dfeb35c1
#
_cell.length_a   1.000
_cell.length_b   1.000
_cell.length_c   1.000
_cell.angle_alpha   90.00
_cell.angle_beta   90.00
_cell.angle_gamma   90.00
#
_symmetry.space_group_name_H-M   'P 1'
#
loop_
_entity.id
_entity.type
_entity.pdbx_description
1 polymer ?
#
loop_
_entity_poly.entity_id
_entity_poly.type
_entity_poly.pdbx_seq_one_letter_code
_entity_poly.pdbx_strand_id
1 'polypeptide(L)'
;LLGPNFTFKTRVYLVGEQKGKKFKGNIHIVGAGDPTLGSVFFPNSPDIVQEIIGKLKEKGIEKIEGEITVDSSMMPSPASNGWWEVGDLAWSYGMGIHGFNFFDNRSNLKFTAKDGEILNARFEPAVPGVQIINRLKSAKNEDNIDLRLEEAGPAIVLYGTAANRDYNMRVAIPSPSALFIDSLSRALVADGFKLKIKPVKLEKMKKAVKADLVVHQSPTLAAIITSLLDRSDNMFTEGVLRAVAYYTGHEATAAAGVQVVDSLW
;
A
#
# COMPACT_ATOMS: atom_id res chain seq x y z
N LEU A 1 -3.12 21.50 -15.17
CA LEU A 1 -4.26 20.65 -14.82
C LEU A 1 -4.58 20.74 -13.33
N LEU A 2 -3.92 19.97 -12.45
CA LEU A 2 -4.23 19.97 -11.01
C LEU A 2 -3.61 21.14 -10.24
N GLY A 3 -2.53 21.73 -10.74
CA GLY A 3 -1.77 22.80 -10.13
C GLY A 3 -0.72 22.30 -9.09
N PRO A 4 0.32 23.12 -8.82
CA PRO A 4 1.46 22.71 -8.00
C PRO A 4 1.09 22.45 -6.52
N ASN A 5 0.05 23.11 -6.03
CA ASN A 5 -0.41 23.01 -4.63
C ASN A 5 -1.47 21.91 -4.42
N PHE A 6 -1.81 21.14 -5.44
CA PHE A 6 -2.73 20.01 -5.29
C PHE A 6 -2.18 19.01 -4.27
N THR A 7 -3.07 18.45 -3.45
CA THR A 7 -2.77 17.38 -2.49
C THR A 7 -3.80 16.27 -2.61
N PHE A 8 -3.36 15.03 -2.52
CA PHE A 8 -4.26 13.88 -2.36
C PHE A 8 -4.91 13.91 -0.98
N LYS A 9 -6.18 13.48 -0.89
CA LYS A 9 -6.94 13.49 0.38
C LYS A 9 -7.50 12.10 0.67
N THR A 10 -6.72 11.29 1.38
CA THR A 10 -7.17 9.99 1.87
C THR A 10 -8.09 10.19 3.07
N ARG A 11 -9.30 9.62 3.01
CA ARG A 11 -10.33 9.80 4.05
C ARG A 11 -10.50 8.55 4.88
N VAL A 12 -10.62 8.73 6.19
CA VAL A 12 -10.90 7.66 7.14
C VAL A 12 -12.21 7.94 7.85
N TYR A 13 -13.07 6.94 7.89
CA TYR A 13 -14.38 7.01 8.51
C TYR A 13 -14.53 5.98 9.63
N LEU A 14 -15.30 6.34 10.65
CA LEU A 14 -15.92 5.38 11.55
C LEU A 14 -17.31 5.06 11.02
N VAL A 15 -17.57 3.79 10.70
CA VAL A 15 -18.88 3.34 10.24
C VAL A 15 -19.45 2.38 11.26
N GLY A 16 -20.31 2.90 12.16
CA GLY A 16 -20.83 2.11 13.25
C GLY A 16 -21.40 2.93 14.40
N GLU A 17 -21.33 2.40 15.60
CA GLU A 17 -21.87 3.02 16.81
C GLU A 17 -20.83 3.02 17.94
N GLN A 18 -20.67 4.16 18.62
CA GLN A 18 -19.88 4.28 19.84
C GLN A 18 -20.77 4.24 21.07
N LYS A 19 -20.40 3.42 22.06
CA LYS A 19 -21.01 3.37 23.40
C LYS A 19 -19.92 3.47 24.45
N GLY A 20 -19.83 4.64 25.09
CA GLY A 20 -18.73 4.95 26.01
C GLY A 20 -17.38 4.76 25.32
N LYS A 21 -16.50 3.97 25.91
CA LYS A 21 -15.15 3.68 25.39
C LYS A 21 -15.09 2.59 24.32
N LYS A 22 -16.25 2.02 23.96
CA LYS A 22 -16.34 0.94 22.96
C LYS A 22 -16.93 1.48 21.66
N PHE A 23 -16.23 1.25 20.55
CA PHE A 23 -16.74 1.39 19.19
C PHE A 23 -17.06 0.02 18.62
N LYS A 24 -18.27 -0.15 18.07
CA LYS A 24 -18.70 -1.33 17.32
C LYS A 24 -19.02 -0.91 15.89
N GLY A 25 -18.21 -1.37 14.94
CA GLY A 25 -18.30 -0.92 13.56
C GLY A 25 -16.94 -0.99 12.89
N ASN A 26 -16.84 -0.48 11.66
CA ASN A 26 -15.65 -0.55 10.84
C ASN A 26 -14.89 0.77 10.83
N ILE A 27 -13.56 0.68 10.84
CA ILE A 27 -12.68 1.77 10.39
C ILE A 27 -12.58 1.61 8.87
N HIS A 28 -13.14 2.55 8.12
CA HIS A 28 -13.22 2.50 6.67
C HIS A 28 -12.37 3.57 6.04
N ILE A 29 -11.36 3.17 5.26
CA ILE A 29 -10.41 4.03 4.58
C ILE A 29 -10.80 4.11 3.11
N VAL A 30 -10.86 5.32 2.56
CA VAL A 30 -11.08 5.58 1.13
C VAL A 30 -9.81 6.15 0.55
N GLY A 31 -9.17 5.38 -0.31
CA GLY A 31 -7.95 5.77 -1.01
C GLY A 31 -8.19 6.90 -2.02
N ALA A 32 -7.21 7.76 -2.18
CA ALA A 32 -7.22 8.89 -3.10
C ALA A 32 -6.15 8.77 -4.20
N GLY A 33 -5.54 7.59 -4.35
CA GLY A 33 -4.41 7.39 -5.26
C GLY A 33 -3.09 7.99 -4.78
N ASP A 34 -3.03 8.45 -3.52
CA ASP A 34 -1.82 9.05 -2.93
C ASP A 34 -0.64 8.07 -2.95
N PRO A 35 0.45 8.35 -3.66
CA PRO A 35 1.62 7.49 -3.69
C PRO A 35 2.52 7.66 -2.45
N THR A 36 2.25 8.65 -1.59
CA THR A 36 3.18 9.07 -0.52
C THR A 36 2.84 8.52 0.85
N LEU A 37 1.74 7.76 1.01
CA LEU A 37 1.34 7.22 2.32
C LEU A 37 2.42 6.28 2.88
N GLY A 38 3.01 6.65 4.02
CA GLY A 38 4.10 5.89 4.65
C GLY A 38 5.36 5.79 3.81
N SER A 39 5.53 6.65 2.81
CA SER A 39 6.69 6.66 1.92
C SER A 39 7.97 7.03 2.66
N VAL A 40 9.04 6.26 2.42
CA VAL A 40 10.37 6.56 2.95
C VAL A 40 10.98 7.82 2.34
N PHE A 41 10.44 8.30 1.22
CA PHE A 41 10.90 9.51 0.54
C PHE A 41 10.27 10.79 1.07
N PHE A 42 9.24 10.66 1.89
CA PHE A 42 8.55 11.76 2.56
C PHE A 42 8.50 11.57 4.08
N PRO A 43 9.67 11.43 4.75
CA PRO A 43 9.73 11.06 6.18
C PRO A 43 9.14 12.12 7.10
N ASN A 44 8.99 13.35 6.62
CA ASN A 44 8.40 14.46 7.39
C ASN A 44 6.89 14.65 7.13
N SER A 45 6.28 13.80 6.28
CA SER A 45 4.83 13.84 6.09
C SER A 45 4.12 13.29 7.31
N PRO A 46 2.89 13.76 7.61
CA PRO A 46 2.07 13.18 8.66
C PRO A 46 1.91 11.66 8.48
N ASP A 47 1.99 10.92 9.58
CA ASP A 47 1.76 9.48 9.57
C ASP A 47 0.26 9.20 9.76
N ILE A 48 -0.39 8.71 8.71
CA ILE A 48 -1.82 8.39 8.73
C ILE A 48 -2.20 7.39 9.84
N VAL A 49 -1.30 6.47 10.21
CA VAL A 49 -1.54 5.50 11.30
C VAL A 49 -1.62 6.24 12.63
N GLN A 50 -0.67 7.16 12.87
CA GLN A 50 -0.66 7.97 14.09
C GLN A 50 -1.81 8.97 14.15
N GLU A 51 -2.21 9.55 13.01
CA GLU A 51 -3.39 10.42 12.93
C GLU A 51 -4.67 9.66 13.32
N ILE A 52 -4.85 8.42 12.82
CA ILE A 52 -6.00 7.57 13.17
C ILE A 52 -5.99 7.27 14.67
N ILE A 53 -4.86 6.85 15.22
CA ILE A 53 -4.69 6.53 16.64
C ILE A 53 -5.03 7.75 17.51
N GLY A 54 -4.45 8.90 17.18
CA GLY A 54 -4.73 10.16 17.90
C GLY A 54 -6.21 10.52 17.91
N LYS A 55 -6.88 10.44 16.76
CA LYS A 55 -8.31 10.74 16.66
C LYS A 55 -9.21 9.75 17.40
N LEU A 56 -8.84 8.47 17.44
CA LEU A 56 -9.55 7.48 18.26
C LEU A 56 -9.42 7.77 19.75
N LYS A 57 -8.23 8.20 20.21
CA LYS A 57 -7.99 8.63 21.60
C LYS A 57 -8.80 9.89 21.94
N GLU A 58 -8.78 10.91 21.06
CA GLU A 58 -9.59 12.14 21.24
C GLU A 58 -11.08 11.82 21.41
N LYS A 59 -11.59 10.78 20.74
CA LYS A 59 -12.97 10.29 20.89
C LYS A 59 -13.18 9.42 22.14
N GLY A 60 -12.14 9.15 22.92
CA GLY A 60 -12.20 8.28 24.09
C GLY A 60 -12.48 6.82 23.77
N ILE A 61 -12.13 6.35 22.57
CA ILE A 61 -12.29 4.96 22.17
C ILE A 61 -11.09 4.16 22.68
N GLU A 62 -11.34 3.09 23.42
CA GLU A 62 -10.32 2.16 23.93
C GLU A 62 -10.51 0.73 23.40
N LYS A 63 -11.72 0.43 22.91
CA LYS A 63 -12.06 -0.90 22.38
C LYS A 63 -12.75 -0.78 21.04
N ILE A 64 -12.25 -1.51 20.06
CA ILE A 64 -12.80 -1.57 18.70
C ILE A 64 -13.25 -3.00 18.43
N GLU A 65 -14.50 -3.16 17.98
CA GLU A 65 -15.08 -4.44 17.56
C GLU A 65 -15.66 -4.27 16.16
N GLY A 66 -14.94 -4.78 15.15
CA GLY A 66 -15.29 -4.63 13.74
C GLY A 66 -14.11 -4.89 12.83
N GLU A 67 -14.17 -4.40 11.61
CA GLU A 67 -13.14 -4.58 10.60
C GLU A 67 -12.44 -3.26 10.29
N ILE A 68 -11.22 -3.36 9.80
CA ILE A 68 -10.52 -2.28 9.12
C ILE A 68 -10.63 -2.59 7.63
N THR A 69 -11.23 -1.69 6.86
CA THR A 69 -11.49 -1.88 5.44
C THR A 69 -10.88 -0.75 4.63
N VAL A 70 -10.35 -1.08 3.47
CA VAL A 70 -9.76 -0.11 2.53
C VAL A 70 -10.51 -0.19 1.20
N ASP A 71 -11.03 0.93 0.77
CA ASP A 71 -11.56 1.14 -0.57
C ASP A 71 -10.45 1.68 -1.47
N SER A 72 -10.03 0.88 -2.42
CA SER A 72 -9.01 1.18 -3.43
C SER A 72 -9.61 1.34 -4.84
N SER A 73 -10.92 1.47 -4.95
CA SER A 73 -11.66 1.45 -6.22
C SER A 73 -11.42 2.66 -7.12
N MET A 74 -10.81 3.73 -6.61
CA MET A 74 -10.46 4.91 -7.41
C MET A 74 -9.64 4.57 -8.65
N MET A 75 -8.68 3.63 -8.53
CA MET A 75 -7.88 3.16 -9.66
C MET A 75 -8.28 1.73 -10.00
N PRO A 76 -8.78 1.49 -11.23
CA PRO A 76 -9.19 0.16 -11.64
C PRO A 76 -7.98 -0.78 -11.79
N SER A 77 -8.22 -2.07 -11.69
CA SER A 77 -7.27 -3.11 -12.07
C SER A 77 -7.12 -3.16 -13.61
N PRO A 78 -5.93 -3.46 -14.14
CA PRO A 78 -4.71 -3.85 -13.44
C PRO A 78 -3.95 -2.67 -12.83
N ALA A 79 -3.25 -2.92 -11.73
CA ALA A 79 -2.39 -1.94 -11.08
C ALA A 79 -1.16 -1.57 -11.93
N SER A 80 -0.65 -2.49 -12.72
CA SER A 80 0.40 -2.26 -13.72
C SER A 80 -0.18 -1.74 -15.04
N ASN A 81 0.62 -1.07 -15.85
CA ASN A 81 0.24 -0.79 -17.23
C ASN A 81 0.52 -2.00 -18.13
N GLY A 82 -0.15 -2.05 -19.30
CA GLY A 82 -0.03 -3.18 -20.23
C GLY A 82 1.30 -3.28 -20.99
N TRP A 83 2.21 -2.34 -20.77
CA TRP A 83 3.54 -2.29 -21.42
C TRP A 83 4.65 -2.86 -20.54
N TRP A 84 4.36 -3.14 -19.26
CA TRP A 84 5.36 -3.70 -18.35
C TRP A 84 5.51 -5.20 -18.58
N GLU A 85 6.73 -5.66 -18.54
CA GLU A 85 7.02 -7.10 -18.67
C GLU A 85 6.57 -7.83 -17.38
N VAL A 86 5.99 -9.01 -17.55
CA VAL A 86 5.53 -9.84 -16.42
C VAL A 86 6.70 -10.17 -15.47
N GLY A 87 7.91 -10.31 -16.00
CA GLY A 87 9.12 -10.53 -15.22
C GLY A 87 9.46 -9.41 -14.25
N ASP A 88 9.05 -8.18 -14.56
CA ASP A 88 9.37 -7.01 -13.74
C ASP A 88 8.41 -6.81 -12.56
N LEU A 89 7.22 -7.39 -12.62
CA LEU A 89 6.14 -7.11 -11.66
C LEU A 89 6.46 -7.52 -10.21
N ALA A 90 7.40 -8.42 -9.99
CA ALA A 90 7.85 -8.79 -8.64
C ALA A 90 8.96 -7.86 -8.10
N TRP A 91 9.62 -7.11 -8.97
CA TRP A 91 10.68 -6.18 -8.59
C TRP A 91 10.13 -4.83 -8.13
N SER A 92 10.89 -4.15 -7.29
CA SER A 92 10.48 -2.86 -6.72
C SER A 92 10.29 -1.73 -7.73
N TYR A 93 10.76 -1.87 -8.95
CA TYR A 93 10.55 -0.90 -10.03
C TYR A 93 9.35 -1.25 -10.92
N GLY A 94 8.87 -2.50 -10.86
CA GLY A 94 7.67 -2.99 -11.56
C GLY A 94 6.42 -3.04 -10.68
N MET A 95 6.46 -2.44 -9.48
CA MET A 95 5.31 -2.42 -8.59
C MET A 95 4.15 -1.65 -9.19
N GLY A 96 2.94 -2.18 -9.00
CA GLY A 96 1.72 -1.53 -9.46
C GLY A 96 1.34 -0.32 -8.62
N ILE A 97 0.46 0.51 -9.18
CA ILE A 97 -0.21 1.61 -8.50
C ILE A 97 -1.65 1.24 -8.22
N HIS A 98 -2.16 1.63 -7.06
CA HIS A 98 -3.49 1.32 -6.58
C HIS A 98 -4.24 2.58 -6.16
N GLY A 99 -5.55 2.52 -6.04
CA GLY A 99 -6.33 3.62 -5.45
C GLY A 99 -5.95 3.91 -4.00
N PHE A 100 -5.35 2.93 -3.31
CA PHE A 100 -4.71 3.08 -2.02
C PHE A 100 -3.31 2.48 -2.07
N ASN A 101 -2.28 3.30 -1.85
CA ASN A 101 -0.89 2.89 -1.80
C ASN A 101 -0.37 3.01 -0.37
N PHE A 102 0.63 2.22 0.00
CA PHE A 102 1.25 2.29 1.31
C PHE A 102 2.66 1.74 1.28
N PHE A 103 3.59 2.45 1.94
CA PHE A 103 4.99 2.05 2.07
C PHE A 103 5.68 1.88 0.72
N ASP A 104 5.45 2.84 -0.21
CA ASP A 104 5.95 2.83 -1.59
C ASP A 104 5.59 1.55 -2.36
N ASN A 105 4.55 0.81 -1.96
CA ASN A 105 4.14 -0.50 -2.50
C ASN A 105 5.29 -1.50 -2.60
N ARG A 106 6.26 -1.43 -1.70
CA ARG A 106 7.44 -2.31 -1.69
C ARG A 106 7.83 -2.76 -0.30
N SER A 107 8.56 -3.87 -0.23
CA SER A 107 9.17 -4.39 0.98
C SER A 107 10.57 -4.91 0.67
N ASN A 108 11.36 -5.15 1.71
CA ASN A 108 12.62 -5.86 1.58
C ASN A 108 12.39 -7.35 1.86
N LEU A 109 12.72 -8.20 0.90
CA LEU A 109 12.81 -9.64 1.09
C LEU A 109 14.23 -9.95 1.57
N LYS A 110 14.37 -10.37 2.83
CA LYS A 110 15.64 -10.75 3.44
C LYS A 110 15.67 -12.25 3.63
N PHE A 111 16.79 -12.87 3.28
CA PHE A 111 17.05 -14.29 3.48
C PHE A 111 18.55 -14.60 3.45
N THR A 112 18.93 -15.76 3.99
CA THR A 112 20.26 -16.33 3.82
C THR A 112 20.16 -17.49 2.84
N ALA A 113 20.93 -17.48 1.75
CA ALA A 113 21.07 -18.64 0.89
C ALA A 113 22.21 -19.52 1.37
N LYS A 114 21.97 -20.83 1.44
CA LYS A 114 22.97 -21.84 1.77
C LYS A 114 22.65 -23.13 1.05
N ASP A 115 23.59 -23.56 0.20
CA ASP A 115 23.53 -24.80 -0.57
C ASP A 115 22.22 -25.00 -1.37
N GLY A 116 21.67 -23.90 -1.89
CA GLY A 116 20.42 -23.87 -2.66
C GLY A 116 19.15 -23.73 -1.81
N GLU A 117 19.27 -23.76 -0.51
CA GLU A 117 18.16 -23.49 0.41
C GLU A 117 18.12 -22.02 0.82
N ILE A 118 16.93 -21.52 1.14
CA ILE A 118 16.76 -20.21 1.77
C ILE A 118 16.41 -20.40 3.24
N LEU A 119 17.14 -19.68 4.10
CA LEU A 119 16.93 -19.69 5.54
C LEU A 119 16.49 -18.31 6.01
N ASN A 120 15.70 -18.25 7.07
CA ASN A 120 15.26 -17.01 7.71
C ASN A 120 14.58 -16.02 6.75
N ALA A 121 13.92 -16.53 5.71
CA ALA A 121 13.25 -15.70 4.72
C ALA A 121 12.10 -14.91 5.34
N ARG A 122 12.13 -13.59 5.18
CA ARG A 122 11.10 -12.69 5.69
C ARG A 122 11.00 -11.40 4.91
N PHE A 123 9.84 -10.77 4.96
CA PHE A 123 9.64 -9.41 4.48
C PHE A 123 9.84 -8.39 5.63
N GLU A 124 10.45 -7.24 5.31
CA GLU A 124 10.58 -6.07 6.19
C GLU A 124 10.17 -4.77 5.45
N PRO A 125 9.00 -4.18 5.74
CA PRO A 125 7.98 -4.65 6.68
C PRO A 125 7.36 -5.99 6.29
N ALA A 126 6.79 -6.71 7.28
CA ALA A 126 6.11 -7.96 7.04
C ALA A 126 4.92 -7.75 6.08
N VAL A 127 4.77 -8.62 5.07
CA VAL A 127 3.71 -8.55 4.07
C VAL A 127 2.70 -9.67 4.33
N PRO A 128 1.51 -9.33 4.83
CA PRO A 128 0.52 -10.35 5.20
C PRO A 128 0.05 -11.14 3.99
N GLY A 129 -0.06 -12.46 4.18
CA GLY A 129 -0.64 -13.36 3.18
C GLY A 129 0.23 -13.66 1.96
N VAL A 130 1.41 -13.05 1.84
CA VAL A 130 2.33 -13.34 0.73
C VAL A 130 3.31 -14.44 1.11
N GLN A 131 3.34 -15.51 0.30
CA GLN A 131 4.26 -16.62 0.46
C GLN A 131 5.59 -16.37 -0.27
N ILE A 132 6.66 -16.99 0.22
CA ILE A 132 7.97 -17.02 -0.44
C ILE A 132 8.18 -18.46 -0.93
N ILE A 133 8.31 -18.64 -2.24
CA ILE A 133 8.55 -19.94 -2.86
C ILE A 133 10.00 -19.97 -3.35
N ASN A 134 10.78 -20.90 -2.81
CA ASN A 134 12.17 -21.07 -3.21
C ASN A 134 12.31 -22.08 -4.37
N ARG A 135 12.86 -21.61 -5.48
CA ARG A 135 13.30 -22.44 -6.62
C ARG A 135 14.75 -22.10 -7.01
N LEU A 136 15.51 -21.54 -6.08
CA LEU A 136 16.94 -21.26 -6.29
C LEU A 136 17.75 -22.54 -6.32
N LYS A 137 18.86 -22.51 -7.06
CA LYS A 137 19.91 -23.52 -7.05
C LYS A 137 21.16 -22.94 -6.42
N SER A 138 21.94 -23.78 -5.77
CA SER A 138 23.24 -23.38 -5.22
C SER A 138 24.22 -23.06 -6.33
N ALA A 139 24.95 -21.97 -6.18
CA ALA A 139 26.11 -21.63 -7.00
C ALA A 139 27.25 -21.17 -6.08
N LYS A 140 28.49 -21.50 -6.44
CA LYS A 140 29.64 -21.12 -5.60
C LYS A 140 29.95 -19.62 -5.65
N ASN A 141 29.90 -19.02 -6.84
CA ASN A 141 30.38 -17.65 -7.08
C ASN A 141 29.50 -16.82 -8.01
N GLU A 142 28.33 -17.31 -8.41
CA GLU A 142 27.46 -16.62 -9.34
C GLU A 142 26.07 -16.41 -8.72
N ASP A 143 25.63 -15.16 -8.75
CA ASP A 143 24.28 -14.79 -8.40
C ASP A 143 23.51 -14.41 -9.67
N ASN A 144 22.49 -15.16 -9.96
CA ASN A 144 21.52 -14.84 -11.00
C ASN A 144 20.12 -15.13 -10.45
N ILE A 145 19.68 -14.27 -9.53
CA ILE A 145 18.37 -14.41 -8.89
C ILE A 145 17.35 -13.61 -9.68
N ASP A 146 16.29 -14.27 -10.10
CA ASP A 146 15.10 -13.68 -10.68
C ASP A 146 13.92 -13.82 -9.72
N LEU A 147 12.99 -12.85 -9.76
CA LEU A 147 11.77 -12.79 -8.95
C LEU A 147 10.55 -12.79 -9.85
N ARG A 148 9.53 -13.56 -9.48
CA ARG A 148 8.24 -13.55 -10.17
C ARG A 148 7.08 -13.59 -9.19
N LEU A 149 5.99 -12.93 -9.56
CA LEU A 149 4.72 -13.11 -8.87
C LEU A 149 4.08 -14.42 -9.36
N GLU A 150 3.54 -15.21 -8.44
CA GLU A 150 2.79 -16.43 -8.74
C GLU A 150 1.38 -16.07 -9.21
N GLU A 151 0.94 -16.63 -10.34
CA GLU A 151 -0.41 -16.39 -10.89
C GLU A 151 -1.51 -17.03 -10.05
N ALA A 152 -1.22 -18.16 -9.40
CA ALA A 152 -2.19 -18.95 -8.65
C ALA A 152 -2.47 -18.42 -7.24
N GLY A 153 -1.74 -17.40 -6.77
CA GLY A 153 -1.93 -16.86 -5.43
C GLY A 153 -0.87 -15.80 -5.06
N PRO A 154 -1.01 -15.17 -3.91
CA PRO A 154 -0.08 -14.13 -3.49
C PRO A 154 1.25 -14.72 -3.03
N ALA A 155 2.12 -15.04 -3.97
CA ALA A 155 3.46 -15.54 -3.66
C ALA A 155 4.53 -14.85 -4.52
N ILE A 156 5.72 -14.67 -3.94
CA ILE A 156 6.94 -14.30 -4.66
C ILE A 156 7.80 -15.56 -4.81
N VAL A 157 8.10 -15.89 -6.04
CA VAL A 157 8.94 -17.04 -6.38
C VAL A 157 10.34 -16.57 -6.73
N LEU A 158 11.34 -17.18 -6.08
CA LEU A 158 12.75 -16.95 -6.36
C LEU A 158 13.26 -18.04 -7.30
N TYR A 159 13.83 -17.63 -8.44
CA TYR A 159 14.45 -18.51 -9.43
C TYR A 159 15.92 -18.22 -9.60
N GLY A 160 16.62 -19.11 -10.28
CA GLY A 160 18.00 -18.94 -10.70
C GLY A 160 19.01 -19.52 -9.74
N THR A 161 20.14 -18.84 -9.56
CA THR A 161 21.25 -19.30 -8.74
C THR A 161 21.59 -18.28 -7.65
N ALA A 162 21.97 -18.77 -6.47
CA ALA A 162 22.38 -17.95 -5.35
C ALA A 162 23.66 -18.49 -4.70
N ALA A 163 24.62 -17.60 -4.47
CA ALA A 163 25.78 -17.91 -3.65
C ALA A 163 25.43 -18.00 -2.17
N ASN A 164 26.28 -18.67 -1.38
CA ASN A 164 26.07 -18.82 0.06
C ASN A 164 26.34 -17.48 0.78
N ARG A 165 25.32 -16.67 0.97
CA ARG A 165 25.38 -15.37 1.65
C ARG A 165 24.01 -14.84 2.06
N ASP A 166 24.00 -13.72 2.76
CA ASP A 166 22.77 -12.95 3.07
C ASP A 166 22.34 -12.09 1.88
N TYR A 167 21.04 -12.05 1.68
CA TYR A 167 20.38 -11.22 0.66
C TYR A 167 19.38 -10.26 1.25
N ASN A 168 19.30 -9.09 0.63
CA ASN A 168 18.31 -8.06 0.91
C ASN A 168 17.82 -7.48 -0.42
N MET A 169 16.68 -7.95 -0.89
CA MET A 169 16.13 -7.61 -2.20
C MET A 169 14.88 -6.77 -2.05
N ARG A 170 14.78 -5.69 -2.81
CA ARG A 170 13.56 -4.88 -2.84
C ARG A 170 12.54 -5.53 -3.77
N VAL A 171 11.35 -5.81 -3.23
CA VAL A 171 10.27 -6.51 -3.93
C VAL A 171 8.99 -5.68 -3.93
N ALA A 172 8.17 -5.87 -4.96
CA ALA A 172 6.84 -5.29 -5.03
C ALA A 172 5.90 -5.94 -4.00
N ILE A 173 4.99 -5.14 -3.44
CA ILE A 173 3.92 -5.62 -2.58
C ILE A 173 2.63 -5.72 -3.41
N PRO A 174 2.05 -6.92 -3.58
CA PRO A 174 0.85 -7.10 -4.40
C PRO A 174 -0.42 -6.50 -3.77
N SER A 175 -0.42 -6.26 -2.46
CA SER A 175 -1.58 -5.69 -1.75
C SER A 175 -1.14 -4.67 -0.69
N PRO A 176 -0.95 -3.39 -1.06
CA PRO A 176 -0.62 -2.33 -0.09
C PRO A 176 -1.75 -2.12 0.94
N SER A 177 -3.00 -2.35 0.58
CA SER A 177 -4.13 -2.30 1.50
C SER A 177 -4.02 -3.34 2.62
N ALA A 178 -3.61 -4.58 2.31
CA ALA A 178 -3.41 -5.62 3.33
C ALA A 178 -2.25 -5.26 4.28
N LEU A 179 -1.15 -4.72 3.74
CA LEU A 179 -0.03 -4.24 4.54
C LEU A 179 -0.48 -3.12 5.49
N PHE A 180 -1.26 -2.16 5.01
CA PHE A 180 -1.78 -1.07 5.83
C PHE A 180 -2.69 -1.57 6.95
N ILE A 181 -3.63 -2.48 6.64
CA ILE A 181 -4.56 -3.06 7.64
C ILE A 181 -3.79 -3.76 8.75
N ASP A 182 -2.77 -4.55 8.41
CA ASP A 182 -1.91 -5.21 9.39
C ASP A 182 -1.12 -4.21 10.22
N SER A 183 -0.50 -3.21 9.59
CA SER A 183 0.30 -2.17 10.23
C SER A 183 -0.56 -1.35 11.21
N LEU A 184 -1.75 -0.91 10.79
CA LEU A 184 -2.69 -0.19 11.66
C LEU A 184 -3.18 -1.07 12.81
N SER A 185 -3.49 -2.33 12.54
CA SER A 185 -3.94 -3.26 13.58
C SER A 185 -2.88 -3.47 14.65
N ARG A 186 -1.62 -3.67 14.26
CA ARG A 186 -0.49 -3.82 15.19
C ARG A 186 -0.24 -2.54 15.97
N ALA A 187 -0.28 -1.38 15.31
CA ALA A 187 -0.08 -0.09 15.95
C ALA A 187 -1.17 0.20 16.99
N LEU A 188 -2.44 -0.09 16.68
CA LEU A 188 -3.54 0.04 17.63
C LEU A 188 -3.33 -0.84 18.88
N VAL A 189 -2.94 -2.10 18.68
CA VAL A 189 -2.68 -3.01 19.81
C VAL A 189 -1.48 -2.54 20.63
N ALA A 190 -0.40 -2.14 19.99
CA ALA A 190 0.79 -1.61 20.67
C ALA A 190 0.51 -0.35 21.48
N ASP A 191 -0.46 0.47 21.02
CA ASP A 191 -0.89 1.70 21.68
C ASP A 191 -2.01 1.46 22.74
N GLY A 192 -2.31 0.20 23.05
CA GLY A 192 -3.20 -0.22 24.14
C GLY A 192 -4.66 -0.40 23.77
N PHE A 193 -5.07 -0.27 22.51
CA PHE A 193 -6.43 -0.53 22.10
C PHE A 193 -6.76 -2.03 22.18
N LYS A 194 -7.96 -2.34 22.67
CA LYS A 194 -8.51 -3.70 22.65
C LYS A 194 -9.20 -3.94 21.30
N LEU A 195 -8.49 -4.58 20.37
CA LEU A 195 -8.97 -4.83 19.02
C LEU A 195 -9.59 -6.23 18.91
N LYS A 196 -10.84 -6.30 18.40
CA LYS A 196 -11.52 -7.55 18.06
C LYS A 196 -11.99 -7.51 16.62
N ILE A 197 -11.15 -8.03 15.73
CA ILE A 197 -11.47 -8.09 14.30
C ILE A 197 -12.54 -9.12 14.05
N LYS A 198 -13.67 -8.71 13.50
CA LYS A 198 -14.75 -9.58 13.05
C LYS A 198 -15.75 -8.83 12.18
N PRO A 199 -16.43 -9.50 11.25
CA PRO A 199 -17.51 -8.92 10.48
C PRO A 199 -18.61 -8.35 11.38
N VAL A 200 -19.07 -7.14 11.07
CA VAL A 200 -20.17 -6.46 11.76
C VAL A 200 -21.28 -6.18 10.77
N LYS A 201 -22.49 -6.65 11.09
CA LYS A 201 -23.68 -6.40 10.26
C LYS A 201 -24.19 -4.97 10.52
N LEU A 202 -23.65 -4.00 9.79
CA LEU A 202 -23.95 -2.57 9.97
C LEU A 202 -25.42 -2.26 9.74
N GLU A 203 -26.07 -2.96 8.80
CA GLU A 203 -27.50 -2.84 8.50
C GLU A 203 -28.43 -3.22 9.68
N LYS A 204 -27.90 -3.99 10.64
CA LYS A 204 -28.63 -4.37 11.88
C LYS A 204 -28.43 -3.39 13.03
N MET A 205 -27.61 -2.36 12.85
CA MET A 205 -27.35 -1.35 13.89
C MET A 205 -28.34 -0.21 13.79
N LYS A 206 -29.11 0.02 14.86
CA LYS A 206 -30.16 1.08 14.90
C LYS A 206 -29.59 2.50 14.79
N LYS A 207 -28.31 2.71 15.13
CA LYS A 207 -27.63 4.00 15.21
C LYS A 207 -26.26 3.98 14.51
N ALA A 208 -26.11 3.14 13.48
CA ALA A 208 -24.88 3.17 12.68
C ALA A 208 -24.80 4.49 11.92
N VAL A 209 -23.71 5.20 12.10
CA VAL A 209 -23.42 6.46 11.42
C VAL A 209 -22.07 6.34 10.71
N LYS A 210 -21.96 6.93 9.53
CA LYS A 210 -20.67 7.18 8.88
C LYS A 210 -20.19 8.55 9.34
N ALA A 211 -19.12 8.59 10.12
CA ALA A 211 -18.53 9.82 10.63
C ALA A 211 -17.08 9.96 10.17
N ASP A 212 -16.69 11.16 9.77
CA ASP A 212 -15.28 11.47 9.47
C ASP A 212 -14.42 11.27 10.73
N LEU A 213 -13.28 10.59 10.54
CA LEU A 213 -12.27 10.41 11.59
C LEU A 213 -11.01 11.20 11.24
N VAL A 214 -10.47 11.00 10.03
CA VAL A 214 -9.26 11.65 9.52
C VAL A 214 -9.47 12.05 8.05
N VAL A 215 -8.94 13.20 7.67
CA VAL A 215 -8.69 13.59 6.29
C VAL A 215 -7.19 13.81 6.18
N HIS A 216 -6.46 12.76 5.81
CA HIS A 216 -5.04 12.82 5.59
C HIS A 216 -4.72 13.54 4.28
N GLN A 217 -3.72 14.42 4.30
CA GLN A 217 -3.28 15.15 3.12
C GLN A 217 -1.84 14.80 2.77
N SER A 218 -1.61 14.49 1.50
CA SER A 218 -0.27 14.26 0.97
C SER A 218 0.59 15.53 0.97
N PRO A 219 1.90 15.42 0.74
CA PRO A 219 2.71 16.52 0.21
C PRO A 219 2.09 17.12 -1.05
N THR A 220 2.51 18.33 -1.41
CA THR A 220 2.03 18.99 -2.62
C THR A 220 2.46 18.24 -3.89
N LEU A 221 1.67 18.36 -4.96
CA LEU A 221 2.01 17.75 -6.24
C LEU A 221 3.39 18.22 -6.74
N ALA A 222 3.76 19.47 -6.52
CA ALA A 222 5.09 19.97 -6.86
C ALA A 222 6.19 19.17 -6.14
N ALA A 223 6.05 18.92 -4.83
CA ALA A 223 7.02 18.13 -4.07
C ALA A 223 7.07 16.67 -4.56
N ILE A 224 5.90 16.10 -4.89
CA ILE A 224 5.80 14.73 -5.42
C ILE A 224 6.50 14.63 -6.76
N ILE A 225 6.26 15.57 -7.69
CA ILE A 225 6.89 15.61 -9.02
C ILE A 225 8.41 15.78 -8.90
N THR A 226 8.90 16.69 -8.06
CA THR A 226 10.34 16.85 -7.82
C THR A 226 10.94 15.51 -7.38
N SER A 227 10.33 14.87 -6.40
CA SER A 227 10.82 13.61 -5.84
C SER A 227 10.80 12.47 -6.84
N LEU A 228 9.76 12.36 -7.70
CA LEU A 228 9.69 11.30 -8.72
C LEU A 228 10.72 11.50 -9.83
N LEU A 229 10.98 12.75 -10.25
CA LEU A 229 11.97 13.04 -11.29
C LEU A 229 13.39 12.75 -10.82
N ASP A 230 13.73 13.13 -9.58
CA ASP A 230 15.05 12.87 -9.01
C ASP A 230 15.40 11.38 -8.93
N ARG A 231 14.38 10.51 -8.81
CA ARG A 231 14.57 9.07 -8.62
C ARG A 231 14.12 8.21 -9.80
N SER A 232 13.50 8.80 -10.81
CA SER A 232 12.83 8.06 -11.89
C SER A 232 11.87 6.99 -11.36
N ASP A 233 11.01 7.37 -10.40
CA ASP A 233 10.13 6.42 -9.69
C ASP A 233 8.88 6.10 -10.52
N ASN A 234 8.79 4.87 -11.00
CA ASN A 234 7.69 4.41 -11.87
C ASN A 234 6.33 4.48 -11.18
N MET A 235 6.25 4.06 -9.90
CA MET A 235 4.98 4.07 -9.16
C MET A 235 4.43 5.49 -8.99
N PHE A 236 5.30 6.43 -8.63
CA PHE A 236 4.89 7.83 -8.47
C PHE A 236 4.46 8.44 -9.81
N THR A 237 5.18 8.12 -10.88
CA THR A 237 4.85 8.60 -12.24
C THR A 237 3.49 8.09 -12.69
N GLU A 238 3.26 6.79 -12.61
CA GLU A 238 1.97 6.16 -12.94
C GLU A 238 0.85 6.70 -12.04
N GLY A 239 1.13 6.89 -10.75
CA GLY A 239 0.16 7.43 -9.78
C GLY A 239 -0.29 8.84 -10.14
N VAL A 240 0.64 9.72 -10.47
CA VAL A 240 0.35 11.09 -10.89
C VAL A 240 -0.42 11.11 -12.22
N LEU A 241 -0.02 10.28 -13.19
CA LEU A 241 -0.67 10.20 -14.50
C LEU A 241 -2.15 9.76 -14.37
N ARG A 242 -2.42 8.71 -13.59
CA ARG A 242 -3.77 8.22 -13.33
C ARG A 242 -4.60 9.19 -12.50
N ALA A 243 -3.96 9.88 -11.55
CA ALA A 243 -4.63 10.93 -10.78
C ALA A 243 -5.04 12.11 -11.66
N VAL A 244 -4.21 12.53 -12.63
CA VAL A 244 -4.57 13.55 -13.62
C VAL A 244 -5.84 13.15 -14.36
N ALA A 245 -5.93 11.90 -14.86
CA ALA A 245 -7.15 11.41 -15.49
C ALA A 245 -8.38 11.52 -14.56
N TYR A 246 -8.27 10.97 -13.35
CA TYR A 246 -9.38 10.93 -12.39
C TYR A 246 -9.88 12.32 -12.00
N TYR A 247 -8.99 13.21 -11.60
CA TYR A 247 -9.37 14.54 -11.13
C TYR A 247 -9.76 15.51 -12.25
N THR A 248 -9.59 15.10 -13.51
CA THR A 248 -10.15 15.81 -14.69
C THR A 248 -11.42 15.15 -15.23
N GLY A 249 -12.00 14.19 -14.50
CA GLY A 249 -13.29 13.58 -14.81
C GLY A 249 -13.25 12.34 -15.70
N HIS A 250 -12.07 11.71 -15.83
CA HIS A 250 -11.87 10.48 -16.60
C HIS A 250 -11.68 9.27 -15.68
N GLU A 251 -11.68 8.08 -16.25
CA GLU A 251 -11.28 6.88 -15.51
C GLU A 251 -9.79 6.93 -15.15
N ALA A 252 -9.43 6.53 -13.93
CA ALA A 252 -8.05 6.59 -13.43
C ALA A 252 -7.15 5.51 -14.06
N THR A 253 -6.99 5.54 -15.38
CA THR A 253 -6.12 4.65 -16.16
C THR A 253 -4.93 5.40 -16.73
N ALA A 254 -3.83 4.68 -17.01
CA ALA A 254 -2.67 5.28 -17.69
C ALA A 254 -3.05 5.83 -19.07
N ALA A 255 -3.86 5.07 -19.84
CA ALA A 255 -4.30 5.48 -21.18
C ALA A 255 -5.09 6.79 -21.14
N ALA A 256 -6.05 6.92 -20.23
CA ALA A 256 -6.82 8.16 -20.07
C ALA A 256 -5.91 9.32 -19.60
N GLY A 257 -4.96 9.05 -18.72
CA GLY A 257 -3.97 10.07 -18.29
C GLY A 257 -3.12 10.59 -19.43
N VAL A 258 -2.64 9.72 -20.31
CA VAL A 258 -1.91 10.11 -21.53
C VAL A 258 -2.78 10.97 -22.43
N GLN A 259 -4.04 10.56 -22.72
CA GLN A 259 -4.95 11.34 -23.55
C GLN A 259 -5.21 12.75 -23.00
N VAL A 260 -5.37 12.85 -21.67
CA VAL A 260 -5.56 14.16 -21.01
C VAL A 260 -4.33 15.05 -21.16
N VAL A 261 -3.14 14.47 -21.00
CA VAL A 261 -1.87 15.23 -21.14
C VAL A 261 -1.64 15.62 -22.60
N ASP A 262 -1.87 14.72 -23.55
CA ASP A 262 -1.72 14.99 -24.99
C ASP A 262 -2.68 16.08 -25.47
N SER A 263 -3.87 16.19 -24.88
CA SER A 263 -4.84 17.24 -25.23
C SER A 263 -4.39 18.69 -24.91
N LEU A 264 -3.28 18.84 -24.18
CA LEU A 264 -2.71 20.15 -23.84
C LEU A 264 -1.79 20.71 -24.94
N TRP A 265 -1.38 19.89 -25.90
CA TRP A 265 -0.47 20.22 -26.98
C TRP A 265 -1.16 20.25 -28.32
#